data_e67dc638fa2e048cf416146b3b469b26
#
_entry.id   e67dc638fa2e048cf416146b3b469b26
#
_cell.length_a   1.000
_cell.length_b   1.000
_cell.length_c   1.000
_cell.angle_alpha   90.00
_cell.angle_beta   90.00
_cell.angle_gamma   90.00
#
_symmetry.space_group_name_H-M   'P 1'
#
loop_
_entity.id
_entity.type
_entity.pdbx_description
1 polymer ?
#
loop_
_entity_poly.entity_id
_entity_poly.type
_entity_poly.pdbx_seq_one_letter_code
_entity_poly.pdbx_strand_id
1 'polypeptide(L)'
;ILNKSFNESFGNYLKEVDSVLLVQENKFIEFKSKVKISPFAEKMINNALLYPYMEKIQSFILRRNINEELWDKILYDYKIDLNDKDLTFFKPYIDFIYLYTFNITRIKNKEIDKIDFQINRLNIINELISSNEIKSKLFRFLAFEVLLKNTSISEKSIFIDEFLKISTFKSINDEVDELYENQKKITPGNDFPLVYFANQNGSILDIRGEKKSKKVLFFWSYDQNSHLNAIHQKIFKLKTTYSNHKFYSININDSQSKWLDNIISNDVVNIRSVNFDEMSKKLIIDNLNKIFFLSEENKIQKIDLIDNLILN
;
A
#
# COMPACT_ATOMS: atom_id res chain seq x y z
N ILE A 1 23.59 14.95 1.74
CA ILE A 1 24.69 14.75 2.70
C ILE A 1 24.59 13.34 3.28
N LEU A 2 23.45 12.87 3.79
CA LEU A 2 23.31 11.56 4.44
C LEU A 2 23.42 10.31 3.52
N ASN A 3 23.43 10.45 2.20
CA ASN A 3 23.54 9.30 1.29
C ASN A 3 24.96 8.70 1.17
N LYS A 4 26.01 9.39 1.65
CA LYS A 4 27.39 8.89 1.65
C LYS A 4 27.76 8.06 2.88
N SER A 5 27.05 8.22 3.98
CA SER A 5 27.39 7.66 5.28
C SER A 5 27.01 6.19 5.49
N PHE A 6 26.31 5.54 4.54
CA PHE A 6 25.92 4.13 4.70
C PHE A 6 27.10 3.13 4.75
N ASN A 7 28.31 3.56 4.40
CA ASN A 7 29.51 2.72 4.51
C ASN A 7 30.25 2.85 5.86
N GLU A 8 29.82 3.77 6.72
CA GLU A 8 30.44 4.04 8.01
C GLU A 8 29.96 3.11 9.12
N SER A 9 30.64 3.13 10.27
CA SER A 9 30.14 2.45 11.47
C SER A 9 28.83 3.09 11.95
N PHE A 10 27.96 2.28 12.57
CA PHE A 10 26.69 2.79 13.10
C PHE A 10 26.87 3.95 14.08
N GLY A 11 27.92 3.90 14.93
CA GLY A 11 28.22 4.98 15.88
C GLY A 11 28.59 6.29 15.21
N ASN A 12 29.31 6.25 14.08
CA ASN A 12 29.62 7.46 13.31
C ASN A 12 28.38 8.03 12.62
N TYR A 13 27.54 7.15 12.10
CA TYR A 13 26.27 7.54 11.50
C TYR A 13 25.35 8.24 12.51
N LEU A 14 25.22 7.70 13.73
CA LEU A 14 24.44 8.36 14.79
C LEU A 14 24.99 9.75 15.13
N LYS A 15 26.33 9.90 15.28
CA LYS A 15 26.93 11.21 15.52
C LYS A 15 26.63 12.23 14.44
N GLU A 16 26.60 11.80 13.17
CA GLU A 16 26.20 12.67 12.06
C GLU A 16 24.73 13.09 12.18
N VAL A 17 23.83 12.15 12.48
CA VAL A 17 22.41 12.43 12.72
C VAL A 17 22.24 13.40 13.88
N ASP A 18 22.91 13.16 15.01
CA ASP A 18 22.86 14.02 16.20
C ASP A 18 23.35 15.45 15.89
N SER A 19 24.42 15.56 15.11
CA SER A 19 24.94 16.87 14.70
C SER A 19 23.92 17.66 13.87
N VAL A 20 23.21 17.00 12.97
CA VAL A 20 22.20 17.66 12.15
C VAL A 20 20.95 18.00 12.97
N LEU A 21 20.51 17.11 13.86
CA LEU A 21 19.39 17.37 14.78
C LEU A 21 19.71 18.57 15.67
N LEU A 22 20.90 18.64 16.25
CA LEU A 22 21.33 19.76 17.09
C LEU A 22 21.25 21.10 16.35
N VAL A 23 21.66 21.15 15.09
CA VAL A 23 21.55 22.36 14.26
C VAL A 23 20.09 22.77 14.07
N GLN A 24 19.19 21.81 13.83
CA GLN A 24 17.76 22.10 13.66
C GLN A 24 17.11 22.54 14.98
N GLU A 25 17.46 21.90 16.08
CA GLU A 25 16.97 22.26 17.40
C GLU A 25 17.42 23.69 17.79
N ASN A 26 18.67 24.06 17.53
CA ASN A 26 19.17 25.43 17.80
C ASN A 26 18.40 26.47 16.97
N LYS A 27 18.12 26.21 15.69
CA LYS A 27 17.28 27.10 14.86
C LYS A 27 15.87 27.21 15.42
N PHE A 28 15.30 26.11 15.90
CA PHE A 28 13.99 26.11 16.51
C PHE A 28 13.95 26.90 17.83
N ILE A 29 14.99 26.76 18.67
CA ILE A 29 15.16 27.53 19.91
C ILE A 29 15.23 29.04 19.59
N GLU A 30 16.02 29.43 18.57
CA GLU A 30 16.10 30.82 18.11
C GLU A 30 14.74 31.33 17.61
N PHE A 31 14.01 30.54 16.83
CA PHE A 31 12.64 30.90 16.39
C PHE A 31 11.71 31.08 17.59
N LYS A 32 11.72 30.16 18.55
CA LYS A 32 10.89 30.18 19.75
C LYS A 32 11.17 31.37 20.66
N SER A 33 12.38 31.92 20.65
CA SER A 33 12.70 33.15 21.37
C SER A 33 12.03 34.39 20.81
N LYS A 34 11.60 34.34 19.55
CA LYS A 34 10.97 35.47 18.81
C LYS A 34 9.43 35.32 18.70
N VAL A 35 8.91 34.10 18.84
CA VAL A 35 7.50 33.79 18.59
C VAL A 35 6.95 32.91 19.73
N LYS A 36 5.81 33.34 20.29
CA LYS A 36 5.11 32.51 21.29
C LYS A 36 4.35 31.38 20.60
N ILE A 37 4.68 30.14 20.90
CA ILE A 37 3.99 28.94 20.39
C ILE A 37 3.36 28.17 21.54
N SER A 38 2.30 27.40 21.25
CA SER A 38 1.68 26.52 22.25
C SER A 38 2.56 25.30 22.54
N PRO A 39 2.44 24.68 23.73
CA PRO A 39 3.16 23.44 24.04
C PRO A 39 2.90 22.30 23.04
N PHE A 40 1.67 22.21 22.53
CA PHE A 40 1.32 21.23 21.49
C PHE A 40 2.03 21.51 20.17
N ALA A 41 2.05 22.77 19.72
CA ALA A 41 2.80 23.15 18.50
C ALA A 41 4.30 22.90 18.66
N GLU A 42 4.87 23.18 19.82
CA GLU A 42 6.26 22.85 20.15
C GLU A 42 6.52 21.35 20.04
N LYS A 43 5.66 20.52 20.65
CA LYS A 43 5.72 19.07 20.55
C LYS A 43 5.68 18.60 19.09
N MET A 44 4.76 19.12 18.30
CA MET A 44 4.63 18.75 16.88
C MET A 44 5.84 19.13 16.06
N ILE A 45 6.42 20.32 16.27
CA ILE A 45 7.63 20.76 15.56
C ILE A 45 8.81 19.86 15.94
N ASN A 46 9.03 19.57 17.21
CA ASN A 46 10.11 18.68 17.67
C ASN A 46 10.00 17.29 17.02
N ASN A 47 8.79 16.73 16.95
CA ASN A 47 8.57 15.43 16.30
C ASN A 47 8.74 15.52 14.78
N ALA A 48 8.34 16.63 14.14
CA ALA A 48 8.57 16.83 12.71
C ALA A 48 10.07 16.97 12.36
N LEU A 49 10.88 17.45 13.29
CA LEU A 49 12.34 17.48 13.14
C LEU A 49 12.95 16.09 13.37
N LEU A 50 12.47 15.30 14.33
CA LEU A 50 13.02 14.03 14.75
C LEU A 50 12.72 12.87 13.79
N TYR A 51 11.45 12.63 13.46
CA TYR A 51 11.03 11.38 12.81
C TYR A 51 11.59 11.13 11.41
N PRO A 52 11.88 12.14 10.55
CA PRO A 52 12.60 11.92 9.28
C PRO A 52 14.01 11.34 9.45
N TYR A 53 14.66 11.59 10.60
CA TYR A 53 15.96 11.01 10.92
C TYR A 53 15.82 9.62 11.52
N MET A 54 14.76 9.37 12.29
CA MET A 54 14.45 8.04 12.81
C MET A 54 14.17 7.05 11.69
N GLU A 55 13.49 7.45 10.63
CA GLU A 55 13.31 6.64 9.43
C GLU A 55 14.64 6.26 8.78
N LYS A 56 15.57 7.19 8.70
CA LYS A 56 16.91 6.94 8.16
C LYS A 56 17.73 5.99 9.05
N ILE A 57 17.66 6.16 10.37
CA ILE A 57 18.31 5.26 11.34
C ILE A 57 17.73 3.84 11.16
N GLN A 58 16.41 3.70 11.05
CA GLN A 58 15.77 2.41 10.80
C GLN A 58 16.23 1.77 9.49
N SER A 59 16.32 2.55 8.42
CA SER A 59 16.80 2.08 7.12
C SER A 59 18.27 1.63 7.18
N PHE A 60 19.10 2.28 7.99
CA PHE A 60 20.47 1.88 8.24
C PHE A 60 20.56 0.54 8.99
N ILE A 61 19.72 0.38 10.02
CA ILE A 61 19.64 -0.84 10.83
C ILE A 61 19.16 -2.03 9.99
N LEU A 62 18.15 -1.83 9.15
CA LEU A 62 17.63 -2.88 8.25
C LEU A 62 18.72 -3.50 7.38
N ARG A 63 19.69 -2.72 6.94
CA ARG A 63 20.78 -3.19 6.07
C ARG A 63 21.89 -3.94 6.83
N ARG A 64 21.98 -3.83 8.17
CA ARG A 64 23.14 -4.29 8.95
C ARG A 64 22.86 -5.34 10.02
N ASN A 65 21.65 -5.89 10.13
CA ASN A 65 21.28 -6.91 11.13
C ASN A 65 21.69 -6.54 12.58
N ILE A 66 21.31 -5.37 13.03
CA ILE A 66 21.60 -4.87 14.37
C ILE A 66 20.68 -5.54 15.40
N ASN A 67 21.19 -5.74 16.63
CA ASN A 67 20.51 -6.44 17.72
C ASN A 67 19.41 -5.60 18.43
N GLU A 68 18.60 -6.26 19.27
CA GLU A 68 17.49 -5.65 20.00
C GLU A 68 17.96 -4.58 21.01
N GLU A 69 19.08 -4.80 21.72
CA GLU A 69 19.62 -3.87 22.73
C GLU A 69 19.88 -2.48 22.15
N LEU A 70 20.26 -2.39 20.88
CA LEU A 70 20.50 -1.11 20.22
C LEU A 70 19.20 -0.36 19.94
N TRP A 71 18.09 -1.08 19.71
CA TRP A 71 16.78 -0.46 19.58
C TRP A 71 16.30 0.15 20.89
N ASP A 72 16.46 -0.57 22.00
CA ASP A 72 16.12 -0.05 23.34
C ASP A 72 16.91 1.22 23.64
N LYS A 73 18.21 1.23 23.30
CA LYS A 73 19.05 2.42 23.44
C LYS A 73 18.54 3.57 22.57
N ILE A 74 18.16 3.35 21.31
CA ILE A 74 17.64 4.39 20.43
C ILE A 74 16.34 4.97 20.98
N LEU A 75 15.40 4.12 21.40
CA LEU A 75 14.16 4.59 21.99
C LEU A 75 14.42 5.45 23.24
N TYR A 76 15.37 5.04 24.06
CA TYR A 76 15.75 5.76 25.27
C TYR A 76 16.45 7.10 24.96
N ASP A 77 17.51 7.09 24.13
CA ASP A 77 18.34 8.27 23.81
C ASP A 77 17.50 9.37 23.15
N TYR A 78 16.58 9.00 22.25
CA TYR A 78 15.71 9.95 21.55
C TYR A 78 14.33 10.14 22.22
N LYS A 79 14.12 9.56 23.41
CA LYS A 79 12.89 9.67 24.21
C LYS A 79 11.62 9.34 23.41
N ILE A 80 11.69 8.27 22.64
CA ILE A 80 10.56 7.84 21.81
C ILE A 80 9.56 7.05 22.64
N ASP A 81 8.35 7.55 22.71
CA ASP A 81 7.19 6.82 23.26
C ASP A 81 6.40 6.18 22.11
N LEU A 82 6.33 4.84 22.08
CA LEU A 82 5.57 4.08 21.09
C LEU A 82 4.05 4.20 21.24
N ASN A 83 3.59 4.84 22.33
CA ASN A 83 2.18 4.94 22.70
C ASN A 83 1.69 6.39 22.83
N ASP A 84 2.42 7.35 22.24
CA ASP A 84 2.07 8.77 22.30
C ASP A 84 0.76 9.07 21.54
N LYS A 85 -0.31 9.28 22.31
CA LYS A 85 -1.66 9.52 21.76
C LYS A 85 -1.77 10.84 20.98
N ASP A 86 -0.94 11.84 21.30
CA ASP A 86 -0.95 13.11 20.59
C ASP A 86 -0.41 12.98 19.15
N LEU A 87 0.32 11.91 18.84
CA LEU A 87 0.95 11.66 17.55
C LEU A 87 0.18 10.66 16.68
N THR A 88 -1.00 10.21 17.09
CA THR A 88 -1.78 9.19 16.35
C THR A 88 -2.12 9.60 14.92
N PHE A 89 -2.24 10.90 14.64
CA PHE A 89 -2.48 11.44 13.28
C PHE A 89 -1.20 11.85 12.54
N PHE A 90 -0.03 11.80 13.20
CA PHE A 90 1.22 12.20 12.62
C PHE A 90 1.86 11.03 11.86
N LYS A 91 1.71 11.04 10.53
CA LYS A 91 2.11 9.93 9.67
C LYS A 91 3.57 9.47 9.88
N PRO A 92 4.60 10.35 9.96
CA PRO A 92 5.99 9.90 10.16
C PRO A 92 6.19 9.10 11.45
N TYR A 93 5.45 9.41 12.51
CA TYR A 93 5.49 8.65 13.75
C TYR A 93 4.86 7.25 13.57
N ILE A 94 3.71 7.17 12.93
CA ILE A 94 3.04 5.89 12.66
C ILE A 94 3.90 5.01 11.74
N ASP A 95 4.48 5.58 10.69
CA ASP A 95 5.39 4.88 9.78
C ASP A 95 6.64 4.37 10.53
N PHE A 96 7.18 5.20 11.45
CA PHE A 96 8.28 4.78 12.32
C PHE A 96 7.91 3.55 13.16
N ILE A 97 6.78 3.57 13.88
CA ILE A 97 6.36 2.42 14.71
C ILE A 97 6.12 1.18 13.84
N TYR A 98 5.50 1.36 12.69
CA TYR A 98 5.23 0.26 11.76
C TYR A 98 6.53 -0.42 11.29
N LEU A 99 7.54 0.36 10.94
CA LEU A 99 8.85 -0.16 10.54
C LEU A 99 9.64 -0.71 11.74
N TYR A 100 9.50 -0.10 12.93
CA TYR A 100 10.09 -0.60 14.17
C TYR A 100 9.59 -2.02 14.49
N THR A 101 8.27 -2.26 14.45
CA THR A 101 7.70 -3.59 14.69
C THR A 101 8.19 -4.62 13.67
N PHE A 102 8.37 -4.23 12.40
CA PHE A 102 8.99 -5.09 11.39
C PHE A 102 10.43 -5.47 11.78
N ASN A 103 11.22 -4.50 12.21
CA ASN A 103 12.63 -4.73 12.59
C ASN A 103 12.75 -5.66 13.80
N ILE A 104 11.94 -5.45 14.84
CA ILE A 104 11.92 -6.31 16.03
C ILE A 104 11.50 -7.73 15.65
N THR A 105 10.49 -7.87 14.80
CA THR A 105 10.09 -9.19 14.29
C THR A 105 11.23 -9.87 13.55
N ARG A 106 11.95 -9.14 12.69
CA ARG A 106 13.08 -9.68 11.90
C ARG A 106 14.26 -10.14 12.76
N ILE A 107 14.53 -9.46 13.87
CA ILE A 107 15.57 -9.89 14.81
C ILE A 107 15.22 -11.25 15.40
N LYS A 108 13.95 -11.47 15.73
CA LYS A 108 13.43 -12.71 16.33
C LYS A 108 13.17 -13.82 15.29
N ASN A 109 12.91 -13.46 14.03
CA ASN A 109 12.52 -14.37 12.95
C ASN A 109 13.28 -14.06 11.66
N LYS A 110 14.07 -15.01 11.18
CA LYS A 110 14.95 -14.83 10.00
C LYS A 110 14.20 -14.94 8.65
N GLU A 111 13.08 -15.65 8.60
CA GLU A 111 12.34 -15.95 7.37
C GLU A 111 11.20 -14.96 7.17
N ILE A 112 11.53 -13.79 6.60
CA ILE A 112 10.62 -12.64 6.46
C ILE A 112 9.49 -12.81 5.42
N ASP A 113 9.63 -13.75 4.51
CA ASP A 113 8.66 -13.96 3.42
C ASP A 113 7.55 -14.97 3.79
N LYS A 114 7.66 -15.62 4.93
CA LYS A 114 6.66 -16.60 5.40
C LYS A 114 5.51 -15.93 6.15
N ILE A 115 4.36 -16.56 6.10
CA ILE A 115 3.16 -16.09 6.80
C ILE A 115 3.37 -16.03 8.33
N ASP A 116 4.16 -16.93 8.88
CA ASP A 116 4.52 -16.96 10.30
C ASP A 116 5.22 -15.67 10.75
N PHE A 117 6.02 -15.07 9.88
CA PHE A 117 6.63 -13.77 10.16
C PHE A 117 5.57 -12.69 10.38
N GLN A 118 4.54 -12.66 9.55
CA GLN A 118 3.48 -11.66 9.66
C GLN A 118 2.59 -11.89 10.89
N ILE A 119 2.36 -13.16 11.24
CA ILE A 119 1.66 -13.53 12.49
C ILE A 119 2.49 -13.11 13.72
N ASN A 120 3.79 -13.37 13.71
CA ASN A 120 4.68 -12.92 14.79
C ASN A 120 4.71 -11.40 14.89
N ARG A 121 4.69 -10.68 13.76
CA ARG A 121 4.62 -9.22 13.74
C ARG A 121 3.30 -8.71 14.32
N LEU A 122 2.18 -9.37 14.02
CA LEU A 122 0.88 -9.08 14.62
C LEU A 122 0.92 -9.20 16.14
N ASN A 123 1.53 -10.27 16.66
CA ASN A 123 1.70 -10.48 18.10
C ASN A 123 2.59 -9.39 18.73
N ILE A 124 3.71 -9.04 18.11
CA ILE A 124 4.61 -7.97 18.56
C ILE A 124 3.88 -6.62 18.62
N ILE A 125 3.07 -6.28 17.60
CA ILE A 125 2.24 -5.07 17.64
C ILE A 125 1.26 -5.13 18.83
N ASN A 126 0.63 -6.29 19.02
CA ASN A 126 -0.33 -6.46 20.12
C ASN A 126 0.31 -6.30 21.50
N GLU A 127 1.53 -6.78 21.69
CA GLU A 127 2.27 -6.72 22.94
C GLU A 127 2.84 -5.31 23.23
N LEU A 128 3.48 -4.68 22.24
CA LEU A 128 4.21 -3.43 22.44
C LEU A 128 3.31 -2.19 22.44
N ILE A 129 2.20 -2.24 21.70
CA ILE A 129 1.34 -1.08 21.50
C ILE A 129 0.13 -1.17 22.42
N SER A 130 0.08 -0.33 23.44
CA SER A 130 -1.05 -0.24 24.37
C SER A 130 -2.14 0.74 23.91
N SER A 131 -1.79 1.76 23.09
CA SER A 131 -2.75 2.70 22.52
C SER A 131 -3.63 2.04 21.47
N ASN A 132 -4.94 1.93 21.73
CA ASN A 132 -5.89 1.36 20.78
C ASN A 132 -5.92 2.08 19.44
N GLU A 133 -5.76 3.40 19.43
CA GLU A 133 -5.76 4.21 18.21
C GLU A 133 -4.55 3.89 17.31
N ILE A 134 -3.37 3.76 17.91
CA ILE A 134 -2.14 3.39 17.18
C ILE A 134 -2.24 1.92 16.75
N LYS A 135 -2.58 1.02 17.67
CA LYS A 135 -2.70 -0.42 17.41
C LYS A 135 -3.66 -0.71 16.26
N SER A 136 -4.81 -0.06 16.23
CA SER A 136 -5.80 -0.24 15.16
C SER A 136 -5.25 0.11 13.78
N LYS A 137 -4.50 1.21 13.67
CA LYS A 137 -3.86 1.61 12.42
C LYS A 137 -2.79 0.61 11.97
N LEU A 138 -1.94 0.15 12.89
CA LEU A 138 -0.90 -0.82 12.59
C LEU A 138 -1.47 -2.18 12.20
N PHE A 139 -2.53 -2.63 12.84
CA PHE A 139 -3.27 -3.85 12.50
C PHE A 139 -3.84 -3.75 11.08
N ARG A 140 -4.49 -2.63 10.77
CA ARG A 140 -5.02 -2.39 9.43
C ARG A 140 -3.90 -2.41 8.38
N PHE A 141 -2.79 -1.70 8.62
CA PHE A 141 -1.66 -1.67 7.69
C PHE A 141 -1.08 -3.06 7.46
N LEU A 142 -0.86 -3.84 8.53
CA LEU A 142 -0.33 -5.19 8.42
C LEU A 142 -1.28 -6.13 7.67
N ALA A 143 -2.58 -6.09 7.98
CA ALA A 143 -3.56 -6.92 7.29
C ALA A 143 -3.63 -6.60 5.80
N PHE A 144 -3.63 -5.33 5.42
CA PHE A 144 -3.61 -4.91 4.02
C PHE A 144 -2.29 -5.29 3.33
N GLU A 145 -1.14 -5.13 4.00
CA GLU A 145 0.15 -5.58 3.47
C GLU A 145 0.13 -7.07 3.14
N VAL A 146 -0.41 -7.90 4.02
CA VAL A 146 -0.49 -9.36 3.81
C VAL A 146 -1.49 -9.71 2.71
N LEU A 147 -2.68 -9.13 2.75
CA LEU A 147 -3.72 -9.45 1.78
C LEU A 147 -3.38 -9.00 0.36
N LEU A 148 -2.73 -7.85 0.19
CA LEU A 148 -2.37 -7.33 -1.13
C LEU A 148 -1.09 -7.95 -1.71
N LYS A 149 -0.33 -8.72 -0.92
CA LYS A 149 0.80 -9.50 -1.44
C LYS A 149 0.31 -10.61 -2.40
N ASN A 150 1.19 -10.97 -3.34
CA ASN A 150 0.96 -12.09 -4.25
C ASN A 150 1.31 -13.43 -3.57
N THR A 151 0.54 -13.78 -2.55
CA THR A 151 0.62 -15.05 -1.80
C THR A 151 -0.65 -15.88 -2.04
N SER A 152 -0.61 -17.16 -1.72
CA SER A 152 -1.76 -18.04 -1.90
C SER A 152 -2.94 -17.68 -0.98
N ILE A 153 -4.16 -17.98 -1.41
CA ILE A 153 -5.36 -17.78 -0.58
C ILE A 153 -5.29 -18.60 0.72
N SER A 154 -4.66 -19.78 0.68
CA SER A 154 -4.47 -20.62 1.88
C SER A 154 -3.57 -19.96 2.92
N GLU A 155 -2.46 -19.33 2.52
CA GLU A 155 -1.60 -18.59 3.43
C GLU A 155 -2.32 -17.37 4.01
N LYS A 156 -3.07 -16.64 3.19
CA LYS A 156 -3.89 -15.52 3.65
C LYS A 156 -4.95 -15.97 4.66
N SER A 157 -5.59 -17.15 4.46
CA SER A 157 -6.53 -17.72 5.42
C SER A 157 -5.90 -17.91 6.79
N ILE A 158 -4.71 -18.51 6.86
CA ILE A 158 -3.99 -18.72 8.12
C ILE A 158 -3.76 -17.39 8.87
N PHE A 159 -3.34 -16.35 8.12
CA PHE A 159 -3.14 -15.03 8.73
C PHE A 159 -4.45 -14.40 9.20
N ILE A 160 -5.53 -14.48 8.42
CA ILE A 160 -6.83 -13.91 8.76
C ILE A 160 -7.41 -14.58 10.01
N ASP A 161 -7.31 -15.90 10.10
CA ASP A 161 -7.77 -16.64 11.28
C ASP A 161 -7.07 -16.18 12.56
N GLU A 162 -5.75 -15.95 12.51
CA GLU A 162 -5.01 -15.41 13.66
C GLU A 162 -5.30 -13.93 13.90
N PHE A 163 -5.43 -13.14 12.83
CA PHE A 163 -5.78 -11.72 12.93
C PHE A 163 -7.12 -11.51 13.65
N LEU A 164 -8.16 -12.25 13.26
CA LEU A 164 -9.50 -12.14 13.86
C LEU A 164 -9.57 -12.63 15.30
N LYS A 165 -8.66 -13.53 15.72
CA LYS A 165 -8.53 -13.93 17.15
C LYS A 165 -7.94 -12.82 18.01
N ILE A 166 -6.98 -12.06 17.48
CA ILE A 166 -6.20 -11.06 18.22
C ILE A 166 -6.86 -9.69 18.15
N SER A 167 -7.41 -9.32 17.00
CA SER A 167 -7.98 -7.99 16.77
C SER A 167 -9.37 -7.85 17.39
N THR A 168 -9.51 -6.85 18.27
CA THR A 168 -10.79 -6.47 18.90
C THR A 168 -11.48 -5.30 18.18
N PHE A 169 -10.93 -4.81 17.06
CA PHE A 169 -11.40 -3.63 16.34
C PHE A 169 -12.42 -4.02 15.27
N LYS A 170 -13.70 -4.04 15.63
CA LYS A 170 -14.78 -4.53 14.76
C LYS A 170 -14.75 -3.94 13.34
N SER A 171 -14.64 -2.60 13.21
CA SER A 171 -14.65 -1.95 11.89
C SER A 171 -13.48 -2.39 10.99
N ILE A 172 -12.31 -2.66 11.59
CA ILE A 172 -11.15 -3.15 10.84
C ILE A 172 -11.33 -4.61 10.48
N ASN A 173 -11.88 -5.41 11.41
CA ASN A 173 -12.16 -6.81 11.16
C ASN A 173 -13.14 -6.97 10.00
N ASP A 174 -14.21 -6.17 9.97
CA ASP A 174 -15.19 -6.16 8.87
C ASP A 174 -14.55 -5.75 7.52
N GLU A 175 -13.67 -4.73 7.52
CA GLU A 175 -12.94 -4.26 6.33
C GLU A 175 -11.95 -5.32 5.80
N VAL A 176 -11.23 -5.97 6.69
CA VAL A 176 -10.24 -7.02 6.38
C VAL A 176 -10.94 -8.26 5.85
N ASP A 177 -12.04 -8.67 6.47
CA ASP A 177 -12.85 -9.81 6.02
C ASP A 177 -13.47 -9.53 4.64
N GLU A 178 -14.06 -8.34 4.42
CA GLU A 178 -14.58 -7.93 3.10
C GLU A 178 -13.49 -8.01 2.01
N LEU A 179 -12.28 -7.51 2.30
CA LEU A 179 -11.16 -7.56 1.35
C LEU A 179 -10.76 -9.01 1.04
N TYR A 180 -10.66 -9.85 2.05
CA TYR A 180 -10.31 -11.26 1.89
C TYR A 180 -11.36 -12.03 1.09
N GLU A 181 -12.65 -11.84 1.41
CA GLU A 181 -13.76 -12.45 0.67
C GLU A 181 -13.80 -12.00 -0.81
N ASN A 182 -13.51 -10.72 -1.06
CA ASN A 182 -13.42 -10.24 -2.44
C ASN A 182 -12.21 -10.84 -3.18
N GLN A 183 -11.06 -11.06 -2.51
CA GLN A 183 -9.93 -11.76 -3.11
C GLN A 183 -10.26 -13.19 -3.53
N LYS A 184 -11.01 -13.93 -2.71
CA LYS A 184 -11.45 -15.27 -3.07
C LYS A 184 -12.30 -15.26 -4.33
N LYS A 185 -13.18 -14.26 -4.50
CA LYS A 185 -14.05 -14.12 -5.68
C LYS A 185 -13.27 -13.85 -6.97
N ILE A 186 -12.17 -13.09 -6.91
CA ILE A 186 -11.37 -12.76 -8.10
C ILE A 186 -10.26 -13.78 -8.40
N THR A 187 -10.28 -14.94 -7.80
CA THR A 187 -9.29 -16.01 -8.06
C THR A 187 -9.50 -16.61 -9.47
N PRO A 188 -8.41 -16.98 -10.19
CA PRO A 188 -8.54 -17.68 -11.46
C PRO A 188 -9.45 -18.91 -11.40
N GLY A 189 -10.30 -19.07 -12.39
CA GLY A 189 -11.35 -20.11 -12.47
C GLY A 189 -12.72 -19.64 -12.03
N ASN A 190 -12.82 -18.59 -11.24
CA ASN A 190 -14.09 -18.01 -10.79
C ASN A 190 -14.72 -17.10 -11.85
N ASP A 191 -16.02 -16.90 -11.74
CA ASP A 191 -16.74 -15.95 -12.57
C ASP A 191 -16.29 -14.50 -12.25
N PHE A 192 -16.17 -13.67 -13.29
CA PHE A 192 -15.88 -12.26 -13.11
C PHE A 192 -16.99 -11.58 -12.30
N PRO A 193 -16.68 -10.81 -11.24
CA PRO A 193 -17.68 -10.17 -10.39
C PRO A 193 -18.64 -9.27 -11.17
N LEU A 194 -19.87 -9.13 -10.68
CA LEU A 194 -20.83 -8.18 -11.22
C LEU A 194 -20.38 -6.76 -10.91
N VAL A 195 -19.96 -6.06 -11.97
CA VAL A 195 -19.59 -4.64 -11.97
C VAL A 195 -20.25 -3.98 -13.18
N TYR A 196 -20.81 -2.79 -12.97
CA TYR A 196 -21.47 -2.02 -14.02
C TYR A 196 -20.55 -0.95 -14.58
N PHE A 197 -20.59 -0.83 -15.91
CA PHE A 197 -19.84 0.16 -16.67
C PHE A 197 -20.80 1.01 -17.51
N ALA A 198 -20.39 2.22 -17.87
CA ALA A 198 -21.10 3.05 -18.83
C ALA A 198 -20.31 3.08 -20.15
N ASN A 199 -20.99 2.97 -21.27
CA ASN A 199 -20.42 3.22 -22.60
C ASN A 199 -20.42 4.73 -22.91
N GLN A 200 -19.90 5.10 -24.10
CA GLN A 200 -19.80 6.49 -24.53
C GLN A 200 -21.15 7.21 -24.62
N ASN A 201 -22.24 6.47 -24.88
CA ASN A 201 -23.60 7.01 -24.94
C ASN A 201 -24.28 7.12 -23.56
N GLY A 202 -23.58 6.75 -22.49
CA GLY A 202 -24.11 6.73 -21.13
C GLY A 202 -24.96 5.49 -20.79
N SER A 203 -25.12 4.54 -21.73
CA SER A 203 -25.84 3.29 -21.45
C SER A 203 -25.01 2.41 -20.53
N ILE A 204 -25.68 1.86 -19.51
CA ILE A 204 -25.06 0.95 -18.55
C ILE A 204 -24.96 -0.45 -19.16
N LEU A 205 -23.81 -1.07 -18.96
CA LEU A 205 -23.52 -2.42 -19.44
C LEU A 205 -22.84 -3.27 -18.37
N ASP A 206 -23.14 -4.57 -18.45
CA ASP A 206 -22.42 -5.64 -17.76
C ASP A 206 -21.61 -6.42 -18.80
N ILE A 207 -20.29 -6.40 -18.71
CA ILE A 207 -19.42 -7.08 -19.69
C ILE A 207 -19.61 -8.60 -19.72
N ARG A 208 -20.23 -9.19 -18.69
CA ARG A 208 -20.58 -10.62 -18.64
C ARG A 208 -21.73 -10.99 -19.57
N GLY A 209 -22.52 -10.00 -20.00
CA GLY A 209 -23.54 -10.18 -21.02
C GLY A 209 -22.98 -10.54 -22.39
N GLU A 210 -21.72 -10.18 -22.65
CA GLU A 210 -21.03 -10.54 -23.88
C GLU A 210 -20.30 -11.88 -23.71
N LYS A 211 -20.85 -12.91 -24.31
CA LYS A 211 -20.26 -14.27 -24.39
C LYS A 211 -19.59 -14.47 -25.74
N LYS A 212 -18.78 -15.52 -25.88
CA LYS A 212 -18.10 -15.95 -27.10
C LYS A 212 -16.86 -15.11 -27.49
N SER A 213 -16.34 -14.24 -26.62
CA SER A 213 -15.07 -13.58 -26.82
C SER A 213 -14.22 -13.60 -25.56
N LYS A 214 -12.96 -13.96 -25.68
CA LYS A 214 -11.98 -13.76 -24.61
C LYS A 214 -11.76 -12.26 -24.42
N LYS A 215 -11.55 -11.83 -23.18
CA LYS A 215 -11.48 -10.42 -22.85
C LYS A 215 -10.21 -10.08 -22.09
N VAL A 216 -9.68 -8.88 -22.37
CA VAL A 216 -8.61 -8.26 -21.60
C VAL A 216 -9.13 -6.93 -21.07
N LEU A 217 -9.12 -6.77 -19.75
CA LEU A 217 -9.58 -5.56 -19.09
C LEU A 217 -8.38 -4.83 -18.48
N PHE A 218 -8.24 -3.54 -18.74
CA PHE A 218 -7.21 -2.69 -18.16
C PHE A 218 -7.78 -1.33 -17.74
N PHE A 219 -7.11 -0.68 -16.78
CA PHE A 219 -7.64 0.49 -16.07
C PHE A 219 -6.75 1.71 -16.30
N TRP A 220 -7.37 2.90 -16.33
CA TRP A 220 -6.66 4.16 -16.48
C TRP A 220 -7.46 5.35 -15.92
N SER A 221 -6.75 6.45 -15.65
CA SER A 221 -7.31 7.75 -15.31
C SER A 221 -6.53 8.85 -16.02
N TYR A 222 -7.20 9.89 -16.48
CA TYR A 222 -6.58 11.08 -17.05
C TYR A 222 -5.71 11.81 -16.02
N ASP A 223 -6.14 11.86 -14.77
CA ASP A 223 -5.41 12.54 -13.69
C ASP A 223 -4.04 11.87 -13.38
N GLN A 224 -3.78 10.69 -13.97
CA GLN A 224 -2.48 9.99 -13.93
C GLN A 224 -1.82 9.98 -15.32
N ASN A 225 -1.47 11.16 -15.83
CA ASN A 225 -0.96 11.34 -17.20
C ASN A 225 0.25 10.46 -17.58
N SER A 226 1.20 10.25 -16.66
CA SER A 226 2.34 9.37 -16.91
C SER A 226 1.92 7.92 -17.13
N HIS A 227 0.94 7.44 -16.34
CA HIS A 227 0.37 6.12 -16.50
C HIS A 227 -0.44 6.02 -17.80
N LEU A 228 -1.29 7.01 -18.11
CA LEU A 228 -2.11 7.04 -19.32
C LEU A 228 -1.24 6.85 -20.59
N ASN A 229 -0.18 7.63 -20.73
CA ASN A 229 0.73 7.53 -21.87
C ASN A 229 1.44 6.17 -21.96
N ALA A 230 1.86 5.63 -20.81
CA ALA A 230 2.53 4.34 -20.74
C ALA A 230 1.57 3.17 -21.06
N ILE A 231 0.35 3.20 -20.54
CA ILE A 231 -0.62 2.11 -20.70
C ILE A 231 -1.03 1.94 -22.17
N HIS A 232 -1.22 3.04 -22.90
CA HIS A 232 -1.57 2.99 -24.31
C HIS A 232 -0.52 2.25 -25.16
N GLN A 233 0.77 2.56 -24.93
CA GLN A 233 1.87 1.89 -25.63
C GLN A 233 1.96 0.40 -25.28
N LYS A 234 1.76 0.07 -23.99
CA LYS A 234 1.80 -1.30 -23.50
C LYS A 234 0.65 -2.13 -24.05
N ILE A 235 -0.56 -1.60 -24.10
CA ILE A 235 -1.74 -2.28 -24.67
C ILE A 235 -1.56 -2.54 -26.14
N PHE A 236 -0.97 -1.62 -26.92
CA PHE A 236 -0.68 -1.86 -28.32
C PHE A 236 0.20 -3.09 -28.52
N LYS A 237 1.25 -3.26 -27.71
CA LYS A 237 2.09 -4.48 -27.73
C LYS A 237 1.32 -5.73 -27.32
N LEU A 238 0.49 -5.66 -26.27
CA LEU A 238 -0.30 -6.80 -25.84
C LEU A 238 -1.32 -7.25 -26.87
N LYS A 239 -1.92 -6.34 -27.65
CA LYS A 239 -2.85 -6.68 -28.73
C LYS A 239 -2.22 -7.57 -29.79
N THR A 240 -0.93 -7.42 -30.09
CA THR A 240 -0.25 -8.31 -31.04
C THR A 240 -0.12 -9.73 -30.48
N THR A 241 0.14 -9.87 -29.19
CA THR A 241 0.27 -11.18 -28.51
C THR A 241 -1.08 -11.85 -28.26
N TYR A 242 -2.09 -11.06 -27.91
CA TYR A 242 -3.44 -11.54 -27.55
C TYR A 242 -4.47 -11.11 -28.62
N SER A 243 -4.16 -11.33 -29.90
CA SER A 243 -4.94 -10.85 -31.05
C SER A 243 -6.37 -11.40 -31.11
N ASN A 244 -6.63 -12.54 -30.48
CA ASN A 244 -7.96 -13.17 -30.37
C ASN A 244 -8.79 -12.71 -29.15
N HIS A 245 -8.30 -11.70 -28.41
CA HIS A 245 -9.00 -11.14 -27.26
C HIS A 245 -9.62 -9.79 -27.61
N LYS A 246 -10.79 -9.51 -27.04
CA LYS A 246 -11.41 -8.20 -27.06
C LYS A 246 -10.89 -7.36 -25.90
N PHE A 247 -10.37 -6.19 -26.19
CA PHE A 247 -9.77 -5.31 -25.18
C PHE A 247 -10.79 -4.29 -24.68
N TYR A 248 -10.88 -4.15 -23.34
CA TYR A 248 -11.71 -3.20 -22.64
C TYR A 248 -10.85 -2.19 -21.90
N SER A 249 -10.95 -0.94 -22.33
CA SER A 249 -10.31 0.23 -21.72
C SER A 249 -11.25 0.82 -20.69
N ILE A 250 -10.92 0.70 -19.43
CA ILE A 250 -11.78 1.08 -18.32
C ILE A 250 -11.25 2.37 -17.68
N ASN A 251 -11.94 3.48 -17.93
CA ASN A 251 -11.70 4.70 -17.18
C ASN A 251 -12.31 4.58 -15.77
N ILE A 252 -11.54 4.96 -14.73
CA ILE A 252 -11.95 4.67 -13.36
C ILE A 252 -12.82 5.75 -12.73
N ASN A 253 -12.43 7.04 -12.80
CA ASN A 253 -13.05 8.10 -12.00
C ASN A 253 -13.04 9.51 -12.65
N ASP A 254 -12.64 9.64 -13.91
CA ASP A 254 -12.60 10.96 -14.56
C ASP A 254 -13.99 11.49 -14.85
N SER A 255 -14.12 12.81 -15.04
CA SER A 255 -15.36 13.39 -15.56
C SER A 255 -15.65 12.87 -16.97
N GLN A 256 -16.92 12.87 -17.39
CA GLN A 256 -17.30 12.35 -18.69
C GLN A 256 -16.57 13.04 -19.84
N SER A 257 -16.40 14.37 -19.77
CA SER A 257 -15.67 15.13 -20.80
C SER A 257 -14.21 14.70 -20.90
N LYS A 258 -13.46 14.67 -19.76
CA LYS A 258 -12.08 14.22 -19.73
C LYS A 258 -11.91 12.81 -20.25
N TRP A 259 -12.83 11.90 -19.91
CA TRP A 259 -12.81 10.54 -20.42
C TRP A 259 -12.99 10.50 -21.93
N LEU A 260 -14.04 11.17 -22.49
CA LEU A 260 -14.35 11.16 -23.92
C LEU A 260 -13.24 11.77 -24.77
N ASP A 261 -12.58 12.82 -24.26
CA ASP A 261 -11.46 13.49 -24.96
C ASP A 261 -10.19 12.65 -25.01
N ASN A 262 -10.09 11.57 -24.19
CA ASN A 262 -8.90 10.75 -24.05
C ASN A 262 -9.15 9.24 -24.29
N ILE A 263 -10.21 8.89 -25.00
CA ILE A 263 -10.47 7.51 -25.37
C ILE A 263 -9.38 6.94 -26.27
N ILE A 264 -9.09 5.66 -26.07
CA ILE A 264 -8.14 4.93 -26.91
C ILE A 264 -8.81 4.59 -28.27
N SER A 265 -7.99 4.35 -29.30
CA SER A 265 -8.42 4.05 -30.68
C SER A 265 -9.60 3.08 -30.80
N ASN A 266 -10.31 3.15 -31.95
CA ASN A 266 -11.55 2.41 -32.25
C ASN A 266 -11.49 0.87 -32.13
N ASP A 267 -10.29 0.30 -32.00
CA ASP A 267 -10.10 -1.16 -31.83
C ASP A 267 -10.21 -1.65 -30.38
N VAL A 268 -10.61 -0.78 -29.45
CA VAL A 268 -10.73 -1.06 -28.02
C VAL A 268 -12.11 -0.63 -27.55
N VAL A 269 -12.78 -1.44 -26.76
CA VAL A 269 -14.07 -1.08 -26.17
C VAL A 269 -13.82 -0.10 -25.03
N ASN A 270 -14.13 1.17 -25.24
CA ASN A 270 -13.96 2.21 -24.24
C ASN A 270 -15.21 2.28 -23.34
N ILE A 271 -15.01 2.03 -22.07
CA ILE A 271 -16.04 2.07 -21.02
C ILE A 271 -15.54 2.80 -19.79
N ARG A 272 -16.46 3.20 -18.94
CA ARG A 272 -16.18 3.93 -17.71
C ARG A 272 -16.82 3.22 -16.52
N SER A 273 -16.18 3.24 -15.37
CA SER A 273 -16.79 2.80 -14.12
C SER A 273 -18.02 3.67 -13.78
N VAL A 274 -19.12 3.04 -13.42
CA VAL A 274 -20.32 3.73 -12.92
C VAL A 274 -20.12 4.14 -11.46
N ASN A 275 -19.49 3.26 -10.69
CA ASN A 275 -19.14 3.49 -9.29
C ASN A 275 -17.74 2.95 -9.04
N PHE A 276 -16.76 3.85 -8.93
CA PHE A 276 -15.36 3.48 -8.76
C PHE A 276 -15.12 2.78 -7.43
N ASP A 277 -15.71 3.25 -6.34
CA ASP A 277 -15.48 2.68 -5.00
C ASP A 277 -15.97 1.23 -4.94
N GLU A 278 -17.15 0.95 -5.48
CA GLU A 278 -17.68 -0.41 -5.56
C GLU A 278 -16.83 -1.31 -6.47
N MET A 279 -16.47 -0.82 -7.65
CA MET A 279 -15.63 -1.55 -8.61
C MET A 279 -14.26 -1.84 -8.00
N SER A 280 -13.62 -0.83 -7.40
CA SER A 280 -12.29 -0.94 -6.80
C SER A 280 -12.26 -1.97 -5.66
N LYS A 281 -13.30 -2.01 -4.84
CA LYS A 281 -13.42 -3.03 -3.78
C LYS A 281 -13.63 -4.44 -4.35
N LYS A 282 -14.55 -4.61 -5.31
CA LYS A 282 -14.86 -5.92 -5.90
C LYS A 282 -13.73 -6.51 -6.73
N LEU A 283 -13.01 -5.68 -7.48
CA LEU A 283 -11.90 -6.08 -8.34
C LEU A 283 -10.54 -5.88 -7.68
N ILE A 284 -10.51 -5.30 -6.49
CA ILE A 284 -9.30 -4.96 -5.73
C ILE A 284 -8.33 -4.19 -6.62
N ILE A 285 -8.77 -3.02 -7.10
CA ILE A 285 -7.95 -2.13 -7.92
C ILE A 285 -7.05 -1.30 -6.99
N ASP A 286 -5.99 -1.92 -6.52
CA ASP A 286 -4.93 -1.35 -5.71
C ASP A 286 -3.82 -0.71 -6.56
N ASN A 287 -3.76 -1.08 -7.84
CA ASN A 287 -2.80 -0.58 -8.81
C ASN A 287 -3.46 -0.51 -10.20
N LEU A 288 -3.34 0.63 -10.90
CA LEU A 288 -3.88 0.81 -12.26
C LEU A 288 -3.19 -0.05 -13.32
N ASN A 289 -1.99 -0.57 -13.04
CA ASN A 289 -1.32 -1.53 -13.91
C ASN A 289 -1.96 -2.94 -13.86
N LYS A 290 -2.94 -3.17 -12.99
CA LYS A 290 -3.66 -4.45 -12.91
C LYS A 290 -4.43 -4.72 -14.20
N ILE A 291 -4.33 -5.96 -14.67
CA ILE A 291 -4.98 -6.43 -15.90
C ILE A 291 -5.68 -7.76 -15.65
N PHE A 292 -6.88 -7.92 -16.20
CA PHE A 292 -7.66 -9.15 -16.11
C PHE A 292 -7.78 -9.80 -17.48
N PHE A 293 -7.59 -11.11 -17.52
CA PHE A 293 -7.85 -11.95 -18.67
C PHE A 293 -9.07 -12.82 -18.35
N LEU A 294 -10.11 -12.76 -19.20
CA LEU A 294 -11.34 -13.54 -19.04
C LEU A 294 -11.50 -14.53 -20.19
N SER A 295 -12.06 -15.69 -19.88
CA SER A 295 -12.50 -16.66 -20.87
C SER A 295 -13.73 -16.17 -21.62
N GLU A 296 -14.18 -16.94 -22.62
CA GLU A 296 -15.39 -16.70 -23.39
C GLU A 296 -16.65 -16.77 -22.50
N GLU A 297 -16.61 -17.54 -21.40
CA GLU A 297 -17.67 -17.67 -20.40
C GLU A 297 -17.56 -16.61 -19.27
N ASN A 298 -16.65 -15.65 -19.41
CA ASN A 298 -16.38 -14.62 -18.41
C ASN A 298 -15.77 -15.13 -17.10
N LYS A 299 -15.09 -16.27 -17.13
CA LYS A 299 -14.27 -16.73 -16.00
C LYS A 299 -12.93 -16.04 -16.01
N ILE A 300 -12.43 -15.68 -14.84
CA ILE A 300 -11.10 -15.12 -14.68
C ILE A 300 -10.07 -16.20 -15.03
N GLN A 301 -9.27 -15.97 -16.05
CA GLN A 301 -8.18 -16.87 -16.45
C GLN A 301 -6.85 -16.47 -15.78
N LYS A 302 -6.58 -15.17 -15.72
CA LYS A 302 -5.36 -14.60 -15.16
C LYS A 302 -5.61 -13.19 -14.67
N ILE A 303 -4.94 -12.82 -13.58
CA ILE A 303 -4.78 -11.44 -13.12
C ILE A 303 -3.27 -11.19 -13.03
N ASP A 304 -2.81 -10.08 -13.54
CA ASP A 304 -1.39 -9.74 -13.54
C ASP A 304 -1.19 -8.21 -13.50
N LEU A 305 0.04 -7.78 -13.39
CA LEU A 305 0.43 -6.41 -13.69
C LEU A 305 0.92 -6.34 -15.14
N ILE A 306 0.50 -5.32 -15.86
CA ILE A 306 0.85 -5.18 -17.28
C ILE A 306 2.36 -5.15 -17.51
N ASP A 307 3.14 -4.65 -16.55
CA ASP A 307 4.60 -4.60 -16.62
C ASP A 307 5.23 -5.98 -16.68
N ASN A 308 4.66 -6.97 -15.98
CA ASN A 308 5.14 -8.35 -15.99
C ASN A 308 4.94 -9.05 -17.34
N LEU A 309 3.97 -8.59 -18.13
CA LEU A 309 3.60 -9.20 -19.41
C LEU A 309 4.43 -8.69 -20.59
N ILE A 310 5.14 -7.59 -20.42
CA ILE A 310 5.92 -6.92 -21.47
C ILE A 310 7.42 -7.20 -21.35
N LEU A 311 7.87 -7.59 -20.15
CA LEU A 311 9.27 -7.91 -19.88
C LEU A 311 9.66 -9.35 -20.26
N ASN A 312 8.68 -10.20 -20.59
CA ASN A 312 8.84 -11.56 -21.09
C ASN A 312 8.55 -11.62 -22.59
#